data_e3f7bbb8ac8dfd05c60fd31ca2ccca01
#
_entry.id   e3f7bbb8ac8dfd05c60fd31ca2ccca01
#
_cell.length_a   1.000
_cell.length_b   1.000
_cell.length_c   1.000
_cell.angle_alpha   90.00
_cell.angle_beta   90.00
_cell.angle_gamma   90.00
#
_symmetry.space_group_name_H-M   'P 1'
#
loop_
_entity.id
_entity.type
_entity.pdbx_description
1 polymer ?
#
loop_
_entity_poly.entity_id
_entity_poly.type
_entity_poly.pdbx_seq_one_letter_code
_entity_poly.pdbx_strand_id
1 'polypeptide(L)'
;MGSPQVPLFFVPQSAVNSAFMDFSFLNQPAFSGGGVYLDWVISGLKWTLYVSILGWIIAFSVGSVLGVLRTATVWWLRVPATIYVEIFRNIPLLVQMFIWYFVVPEIVPQAAGDWLKTKMPMPEFWNAVLCLGFYTASRVAEQVRSGIQSLPKGQTRSEEHTSELQSH
;
A
#
# COMPACT_ATOMS: atom_id res chain seq x y z
N MET A 1 47.68 0.78 -42.77
CA MET A 1 46.27 1.19 -42.83
C MET A 1 45.70 1.06 -41.45
N GLY A 2 45.65 2.14 -40.68
CA GLY A 2 45.10 2.16 -39.32
C GLY A 2 43.60 2.26 -39.38
N SER A 3 42.89 1.32 -38.73
CA SER A 3 41.47 1.41 -38.53
C SER A 3 41.14 2.63 -37.66
N PRO A 4 40.13 3.44 -37.98
CA PRO A 4 39.74 4.58 -37.16
C PRO A 4 39.26 4.08 -35.78
N GLN A 5 40.00 4.44 -34.74
CA GLN A 5 39.59 4.25 -33.35
C GLN A 5 38.41 5.19 -33.11
N VAL A 6 37.19 4.65 -33.10
CA VAL A 6 36.02 5.38 -32.66
C VAL A 6 36.13 5.51 -31.14
N PRO A 7 36.17 6.74 -30.59
CA PRO A 7 36.24 6.90 -29.12
C PRO A 7 35.03 6.28 -28.46
N LEU A 8 35.26 5.41 -27.47
CA LEU A 8 34.30 4.60 -26.75
C LEU A 8 33.21 5.41 -26.01
N PHE A 9 33.22 6.72 -26.10
CA PHE A 9 32.31 7.65 -25.39
C PHE A 9 31.43 8.53 -26.30
N PHE A 10 31.55 8.40 -27.63
CA PHE A 10 30.68 9.19 -28.51
C PHE A 10 29.49 8.35 -28.97
N VAL A 11 28.47 8.23 -28.10
CA VAL A 11 27.16 7.74 -28.52
C VAL A 11 26.44 8.93 -29.18
N PRO A 12 26.14 8.91 -30.47
CA PRO A 12 25.42 10.01 -31.11
C PRO A 12 24.04 10.17 -30.48
N GLN A 13 23.64 11.43 -30.25
CA GLN A 13 22.39 11.78 -29.58
C GLN A 13 21.15 11.16 -30.27
N SER A 14 21.24 10.95 -31.59
CA SER A 14 20.22 10.23 -32.37
C SER A 14 20.09 8.76 -31.98
N ALA A 15 21.19 8.08 -31.65
CA ALA A 15 21.16 6.70 -31.18
C ALA A 15 20.62 6.59 -29.74
N VAL A 16 20.91 7.60 -28.91
CA VAL A 16 20.32 7.68 -27.54
C VAL A 16 18.81 7.92 -27.63
N ASN A 17 18.38 8.86 -28.47
CA ASN A 17 16.95 9.16 -28.63
C ASN A 17 16.16 8.01 -29.28
N SER A 18 16.75 7.26 -30.22
CA SER A 18 16.09 6.06 -30.76
C SER A 18 16.03 4.91 -29.75
N ALA A 19 17.06 4.76 -28.91
CA ALA A 19 17.07 3.74 -27.87
C ALA A 19 16.03 4.01 -26.75
N PHE A 20 15.76 5.28 -26.44
CA PHE A 20 14.73 5.64 -25.44
C PHE A 20 13.29 5.46 -25.96
N MET A 21 13.07 5.43 -27.28
CA MET A 21 11.74 5.28 -27.90
C MET A 21 11.52 3.92 -28.56
N ASP A 22 12.53 3.05 -28.54
CA ASP A 22 12.42 1.74 -29.20
C ASP A 22 11.88 0.69 -28.22
N PHE A 23 10.56 0.48 -28.25
CA PHE A 23 9.86 -0.55 -27.47
C PHE A 23 9.89 -1.93 -28.15
N SER A 24 10.65 -2.11 -29.24
CA SER A 24 10.74 -3.38 -29.98
C SER A 24 11.29 -4.53 -29.13
N PHE A 25 12.09 -4.21 -28.09
CA PHE A 25 12.59 -5.21 -27.15
C PHE A 25 11.48 -5.94 -26.38
N LEU A 26 10.30 -5.32 -26.21
CA LEU A 26 9.17 -5.94 -25.51
C LEU A 26 8.63 -7.19 -26.23
N ASN A 27 8.82 -7.27 -27.56
CA ASN A 27 8.42 -8.42 -28.36
C ASN A 27 9.54 -9.47 -28.51
N GLN A 28 10.70 -9.26 -27.87
CA GLN A 28 11.78 -10.25 -27.89
C GLN A 28 11.49 -11.37 -26.87
N PRO A 29 11.98 -12.60 -27.14
CA PRO A 29 11.84 -13.71 -26.20
C PRO A 29 12.56 -13.40 -24.89
N ALA A 30 11.88 -13.63 -23.76
CA ALA A 30 12.44 -13.40 -22.44
C ALA A 30 13.54 -14.43 -22.13
N PHE A 31 14.56 -14.01 -21.38
CA PHE A 31 15.78 -14.79 -21.07
C PHE A 31 15.49 -16.16 -20.41
N SER A 32 14.35 -16.32 -19.73
CA SER A 32 13.98 -17.56 -19.01
C SER A 32 13.05 -18.49 -19.78
N GLY A 33 12.89 -18.31 -21.08
CA GLY A 33 12.23 -19.29 -21.95
C GLY A 33 10.71 -19.36 -21.89
N GLY A 34 10.02 -18.40 -21.27
CA GLY A 34 8.59 -18.38 -21.13
C GLY A 34 7.93 -17.10 -21.68
N GLY A 35 7.72 -17.00 -22.99
CA GLY A 35 7.02 -15.86 -23.61
C GLY A 35 7.91 -14.67 -23.97
N VAL A 36 7.31 -13.52 -24.25
CA VAL A 36 7.99 -12.28 -24.57
C VAL A 36 8.06 -11.36 -23.35
N TYR A 37 8.97 -10.38 -23.36
CA TYR A 37 9.08 -9.44 -22.22
C TYR A 37 7.77 -8.68 -21.95
N LEU A 38 6.95 -8.45 -22.97
CA LEU A 38 5.63 -7.85 -22.83
C LEU A 38 4.71 -8.65 -21.88
N ASP A 39 4.73 -9.99 -21.98
CA ASP A 39 3.91 -10.86 -21.11
C ASP A 39 4.32 -10.72 -19.65
N TRP A 40 5.61 -10.52 -19.38
CA TRP A 40 6.10 -10.29 -18.02
C TRP A 40 5.67 -8.93 -17.48
N VAL A 41 5.73 -7.89 -18.30
CA VAL A 41 5.24 -6.55 -17.92
C VAL A 41 3.75 -6.58 -17.61
N ILE A 42 2.96 -7.22 -18.49
CA ILE A 42 1.51 -7.37 -18.28
C ILE A 42 1.21 -8.19 -17.01
N SER A 43 1.94 -9.28 -16.80
CA SER A 43 1.79 -10.10 -15.59
C SER A 43 2.14 -9.30 -14.34
N GLY A 44 3.26 -8.58 -14.34
CA GLY A 44 3.64 -7.70 -13.22
C GLY A 44 2.59 -6.62 -12.94
N LEU A 45 2.04 -5.99 -14.00
CA LEU A 45 0.98 -5.00 -13.87
C LEU A 45 -0.30 -5.61 -13.23
N LYS A 46 -0.71 -6.80 -13.66
CA LYS A 46 -1.86 -7.50 -13.05
C LYS A 46 -1.66 -7.74 -11.56
N TRP A 47 -0.49 -8.28 -11.17
CA TRP A 47 -0.21 -8.51 -9.76
C TRP A 47 -0.17 -7.23 -8.93
N THR A 48 0.42 -6.16 -9.49
CA THR A 48 0.43 -4.83 -8.86
C THR A 48 -1.00 -4.31 -8.65
N LEU A 49 -1.87 -4.44 -9.65
CA LEU A 49 -3.27 -4.02 -9.54
C LEU A 49 -4.03 -4.83 -8.49
N TYR A 50 -3.86 -6.15 -8.44
CA TYR A 50 -4.51 -6.99 -7.43
C TYR A 50 -4.08 -6.60 -6.01
N VAL A 51 -2.77 -6.46 -5.75
CA VAL A 51 -2.25 -6.04 -4.45
C VAL A 51 -2.78 -4.64 -4.08
N SER A 52 -2.79 -3.71 -5.04
CA SER A 52 -3.22 -2.34 -4.81
C SER A 52 -4.71 -2.25 -4.47
N ILE A 53 -5.57 -2.93 -5.24
CA ILE A 53 -7.02 -2.91 -5.03
C ILE A 53 -7.38 -3.55 -3.69
N LEU A 54 -6.85 -4.74 -3.39
CA LEU A 54 -7.12 -5.43 -2.13
C LEU A 54 -6.55 -4.66 -0.94
N GLY A 55 -5.33 -4.17 -1.06
CA GLY A 55 -4.71 -3.31 -0.05
C GLY A 55 -5.50 -2.02 0.19
N TRP A 56 -6.03 -1.40 -0.86
CA TRP A 56 -6.86 -0.20 -0.76
C TRP A 56 -8.20 -0.48 -0.05
N ILE A 57 -8.87 -1.60 -0.35
CA ILE A 57 -10.11 -1.99 0.32
C ILE A 57 -9.87 -2.14 1.83
N ILE A 58 -8.81 -2.85 2.22
CA ILE A 58 -8.43 -3.01 3.64
C ILE A 58 -8.10 -1.64 4.25
N ALA A 59 -7.27 -0.84 3.58
CA ALA A 59 -6.83 0.46 4.05
C ALA A 59 -8.01 1.42 4.29
N PHE A 60 -8.94 1.48 3.36
CA PHE A 60 -10.09 2.36 3.46
C PHE A 60 -11.05 1.89 4.55
N SER A 61 -11.39 0.60 4.60
CA SER A 61 -12.32 0.04 5.59
C SER A 61 -11.78 0.18 7.02
N VAL A 62 -10.58 -0.35 7.26
CA VAL A 62 -9.95 -0.31 8.58
C VAL A 62 -9.58 1.11 8.98
N GLY A 63 -9.02 1.89 8.06
CA GLY A 63 -8.59 3.26 8.29
C GLY A 63 -9.75 4.19 8.64
N SER A 64 -10.89 4.07 7.95
CA SER A 64 -12.09 4.87 8.25
C SER A 64 -12.63 4.57 9.65
N VAL A 65 -12.74 3.29 10.00
CA VAL A 65 -13.18 2.89 11.34
C VAL A 65 -12.24 3.43 12.42
N LEU A 66 -10.94 3.23 12.26
CA LEU A 66 -9.93 3.72 13.22
C LEU A 66 -9.90 5.26 13.30
N GLY A 67 -10.08 5.95 12.18
CA GLY A 67 -10.18 7.40 12.13
C GLY A 67 -11.34 7.94 12.98
N VAL A 68 -12.52 7.33 12.83
CA VAL A 68 -13.70 7.66 13.65
C VAL A 68 -13.47 7.32 15.12
N LEU A 69 -12.95 6.12 15.43
CA LEU A 69 -12.65 5.71 16.82
C LEU A 69 -11.68 6.66 17.52
N ARG A 70 -10.74 7.27 16.80
CA ARG A 70 -9.80 8.26 17.36
C ARG A 70 -10.46 9.60 17.69
N THR A 71 -11.65 9.88 17.19
CA THR A 71 -12.44 11.08 17.55
C THR A 71 -13.45 10.79 18.67
N ALA A 72 -13.62 9.54 19.06
CA ALA A 72 -14.55 9.14 20.12
C ALA A 72 -14.20 9.80 21.47
N THR A 73 -15.22 10.18 22.22
CA THR A 73 -15.10 10.71 23.60
C THR A 73 -14.67 9.64 24.58
N VAL A 74 -14.98 8.39 24.28
CA VAL A 74 -14.70 7.22 25.13
C VAL A 74 -13.25 6.80 25.00
N TRP A 75 -12.48 6.93 26.09
CA TRP A 75 -11.03 6.73 26.09
C TRP A 75 -10.59 5.31 25.70
N TRP A 76 -11.33 4.28 26.13
CA TRP A 76 -10.99 2.87 25.84
C TRP A 76 -11.17 2.47 24.36
N LEU A 77 -11.93 3.23 23.59
CA LEU A 77 -12.00 3.10 22.13
C LEU A 77 -10.88 3.91 21.42
N ARG A 78 -10.65 5.11 21.93
CA ARG A 78 -9.68 6.04 21.35
C ARG A 78 -8.23 5.59 21.52
N VAL A 79 -7.87 5.09 22.72
CA VAL A 79 -6.47 4.74 23.04
C VAL A 79 -5.94 3.63 22.15
N PRO A 80 -6.59 2.45 22.00
CA PRO A 80 -6.06 1.40 21.12
C PRO A 80 -5.98 1.84 19.66
N ALA A 81 -6.96 2.60 19.15
CA ALA A 81 -6.91 3.14 17.80
C ALA A 81 -5.74 4.12 17.60
N THR A 82 -5.42 4.93 18.62
CA THR A 82 -4.26 5.84 18.58
C THR A 82 -2.95 5.07 18.59
N ILE A 83 -2.80 4.08 19.47
CA ILE A 83 -1.60 3.23 19.57
C ILE A 83 -1.34 2.53 18.24
N TYR A 84 -2.37 1.94 17.63
CA TYR A 84 -2.26 1.31 16.32
C TYR A 84 -1.70 2.29 15.28
N VAL A 85 -2.32 3.45 15.14
CA VAL A 85 -1.93 4.43 14.12
C VAL A 85 -0.50 4.92 14.34
N GLU A 86 -0.09 5.17 15.59
CA GLU A 86 1.27 5.61 15.91
C GLU A 86 2.31 4.54 15.58
N ILE A 87 2.06 3.28 15.94
CA ILE A 87 2.96 2.17 15.62
C ILE A 87 3.15 2.05 14.11
N PHE A 88 2.04 1.95 13.36
CA PHE A 88 2.10 1.71 11.93
C PHE A 88 2.65 2.91 11.13
N ARG A 89 2.52 4.13 11.62
CA ARG A 89 3.11 5.32 10.98
C ARG A 89 4.60 5.50 11.25
N ASN A 90 5.06 5.09 12.41
CA ASN A 90 6.45 5.27 12.83
C ASN A 90 7.40 4.17 12.33
N ILE A 91 6.87 3.00 11.99
CA ILE A 91 7.67 1.91 11.44
C ILE A 91 7.68 2.01 9.90
N PRO A 92 8.85 2.06 9.24
CA PRO A 92 8.94 2.05 7.78
C PRO A 92 8.24 0.83 7.18
N LEU A 93 7.55 1.00 6.03
CA LEU A 93 6.81 -0.06 5.37
C LEU A 93 7.66 -1.32 5.13
N LEU A 94 8.90 -1.14 4.67
CA LEU A 94 9.80 -2.27 4.41
C LEU A 94 10.06 -3.11 5.67
N VAL A 95 10.28 -2.46 6.81
CA VAL A 95 10.48 -3.14 8.11
C VAL A 95 9.21 -3.89 8.50
N GLN A 96 8.03 -3.30 8.29
CA GLN A 96 6.75 -3.98 8.53
C GLN A 96 6.59 -5.22 7.65
N MET A 97 6.97 -5.16 6.37
CA MET A 97 6.91 -6.32 5.48
C MET A 97 7.76 -7.49 6.01
N PHE A 98 8.98 -7.20 6.52
CA PHE A 98 9.81 -8.23 7.17
C PHE A 98 9.17 -8.79 8.44
N ILE A 99 8.57 -7.94 9.27
CA ILE A 99 7.87 -8.37 10.48
C ILE A 99 6.70 -9.30 10.12
N TRP A 100 5.87 -8.91 9.16
CA TRP A 100 4.72 -9.70 8.72
C TRP A 100 5.14 -11.06 8.14
N TYR A 101 6.21 -11.08 7.35
CA TYR A 101 6.65 -12.28 6.66
C TYR A 101 7.44 -13.24 7.54
N PHE A 102 8.35 -12.73 8.38
CA PHE A 102 9.25 -13.54 9.16
C PHE A 102 8.86 -13.66 10.63
N VAL A 103 8.36 -12.60 11.25
CA VAL A 103 8.14 -12.56 12.69
C VAL A 103 6.73 -13.02 13.05
N VAL A 104 5.71 -12.55 12.33
CA VAL A 104 4.31 -12.91 12.65
C VAL A 104 4.07 -14.41 12.68
N PRO A 105 4.56 -15.23 11.71
CA PRO A 105 4.38 -16.68 11.77
C PRO A 105 5.08 -17.36 12.96
N GLU A 106 6.07 -16.72 13.57
CA GLU A 106 6.78 -17.26 14.74
C GLU A 106 6.09 -16.96 16.08
N ILE A 107 5.34 -15.83 16.16
CA ILE A 107 4.70 -15.38 17.39
C ILE A 107 3.26 -15.84 17.52
N VAL A 108 2.60 -16.23 16.42
CA VAL A 108 1.24 -16.80 16.47
C VAL A 108 1.28 -18.24 16.95
N PRO A 109 0.14 -18.83 17.40
CA PRO A 109 0.10 -20.23 17.76
C PRO A 109 0.64 -21.14 16.66
N GLN A 110 1.40 -22.18 17.02
CA GLN A 110 2.16 -23.04 16.10
C GLN A 110 1.34 -23.52 14.89
N ALA A 111 0.10 -23.96 15.12
CA ALA A 111 -0.78 -24.42 14.03
C ALA A 111 -1.08 -23.31 13.00
N ALA A 112 -1.22 -22.07 13.44
CA ALA A 112 -1.43 -20.92 12.56
C ALA A 112 -0.13 -20.50 11.85
N GLY A 113 1.00 -20.52 12.56
CA GLY A 113 2.30 -20.23 11.99
C GLY A 113 2.71 -21.22 10.90
N ASP A 114 2.49 -22.50 11.14
CA ASP A 114 2.75 -23.56 10.16
C ASP A 114 1.83 -23.41 8.93
N TRP A 115 0.58 -23.04 9.15
CA TRP A 115 -0.35 -22.76 8.05
C TRP A 115 0.11 -21.58 7.20
N LEU A 116 0.52 -20.48 7.83
CA LEU A 116 1.04 -19.28 7.14
C LEU A 116 2.29 -19.60 6.32
N LYS A 117 3.19 -20.46 6.84
CA LYS A 117 4.46 -20.77 6.17
C LYS A 117 4.33 -21.81 5.05
N THR A 118 3.46 -22.81 5.23
CA THR A 118 3.52 -24.02 4.38
C THR A 118 2.25 -24.29 3.59
N LYS A 119 1.08 -23.85 4.07
CA LYS A 119 -0.23 -24.18 3.48
C LYS A 119 -0.92 -22.99 2.82
N MET A 120 -0.52 -21.76 3.14
CA MET A 120 -1.09 -20.56 2.56
C MET A 120 -0.71 -20.47 1.08
N PRO A 121 -1.68 -20.38 0.14
CA PRO A 121 -1.34 -20.18 -1.26
C PRO A 121 -0.79 -18.76 -1.46
N MET A 122 0.33 -18.64 -2.17
CA MET A 122 1.00 -17.36 -2.47
C MET A 122 1.24 -16.48 -1.23
N PRO A 123 2.04 -16.93 -0.27
CA PRO A 123 2.23 -16.23 1.01
C PRO A 123 2.80 -14.82 0.81
N GLU A 124 3.63 -14.60 -0.20
CA GLU A 124 4.21 -13.30 -0.54
C GLU A 124 3.11 -12.29 -0.94
N PHE A 125 2.14 -12.74 -1.75
CA PHE A 125 1.03 -11.91 -2.19
C PHE A 125 0.16 -11.45 -1.01
N TRP A 126 -0.28 -12.37 -0.17
CA TRP A 126 -1.12 -12.05 0.98
C TRP A 126 -0.38 -11.21 2.02
N ASN A 127 0.90 -11.50 2.23
CA ASN A 127 1.75 -10.69 3.09
C ASN A 127 1.84 -9.25 2.60
N ALA A 128 2.06 -9.05 1.30
CA ALA A 128 2.09 -7.72 0.69
C ALA A 128 0.74 -7.00 0.82
N VAL A 129 -0.39 -7.68 0.55
CA VAL A 129 -1.75 -7.13 0.67
C VAL A 129 -2.04 -6.69 2.10
N LEU A 130 -1.78 -7.55 3.09
CA LEU A 130 -2.05 -7.25 4.50
C LEU A 130 -1.16 -6.13 5.01
N CYS A 131 0.14 -6.22 4.76
CA CYS A 131 1.10 -5.22 5.21
C CYS A 131 0.79 -3.84 4.61
N LEU A 132 0.60 -3.76 3.29
CA LEU A 132 0.27 -2.52 2.59
C LEU A 132 -1.09 -1.97 3.05
N GLY A 133 -2.08 -2.85 3.22
CA GLY A 133 -3.41 -2.50 3.68
C GLY A 133 -3.39 -1.88 5.07
N PHE A 134 -2.78 -2.52 6.05
CA PHE A 134 -2.70 -2.02 7.43
C PHE A 134 -1.81 -0.78 7.56
N TYR A 135 -0.68 -0.74 6.86
CA TYR A 135 0.15 0.45 6.82
C TYR A 135 -0.62 1.67 6.29
N THR A 136 -1.29 1.50 5.15
CA THR A 136 -2.06 2.58 4.52
C THR A 136 -3.30 2.94 5.35
N ALA A 137 -3.93 1.98 6.03
CA ALA A 137 -5.03 2.23 6.96
C ALA A 137 -4.67 3.24 8.05
N SER A 138 -3.43 3.20 8.56
CA SER A 138 -2.96 4.17 9.55
C SER A 138 -2.94 5.61 9.01
N ARG A 139 -2.64 5.79 7.73
CA ARG A 139 -2.64 7.10 7.04
C ARG A 139 -4.05 7.57 6.74
N VAL A 140 -4.93 6.67 6.28
CA VAL A 140 -6.36 6.95 6.07
C VAL A 140 -7.02 7.36 7.39
N ALA A 141 -6.72 6.66 8.49
CA ALA A 141 -7.25 7.00 9.81
C ALA A 141 -6.89 8.43 10.25
N GLU A 142 -5.67 8.88 9.96
CA GLU A 142 -5.28 10.26 10.26
C GLU A 142 -6.00 11.28 9.38
N GLN A 143 -6.18 10.99 8.10
CA GLN A 143 -6.93 11.84 7.17
C GLN A 143 -8.39 11.98 7.59
N VAL A 144 -9.04 10.85 7.95
CA VAL A 144 -10.43 10.85 8.45
C VAL A 144 -10.54 11.66 9.74
N ARG A 145 -9.63 11.43 10.70
CA ARG A 145 -9.60 12.21 11.94
C ARG A 145 -9.44 13.71 11.68
N SER A 146 -8.49 14.09 10.83
CA SER A 146 -8.25 15.49 10.48
C SER A 146 -9.46 16.11 9.79
N GLY A 147 -10.11 15.36 8.88
CA GLY A 147 -11.35 15.79 8.23
C GLY A 147 -12.49 16.06 9.22
N ILE A 148 -12.72 15.15 10.17
CA ILE A 148 -13.74 15.33 11.20
C ILE A 148 -13.44 16.55 12.09
N GLN A 149 -12.18 16.74 12.47
CA GLN A 149 -11.77 17.83 13.35
C GLN A 149 -11.72 19.21 12.65
N SER A 150 -11.68 19.25 11.33
CA SER A 150 -11.72 20.50 10.55
C SER A 150 -13.11 21.09 10.41
N LEU A 151 -14.17 20.35 10.75
CA LEU A 151 -15.54 20.85 10.68
C LEU A 151 -15.75 21.97 11.72
N PRO A 152 -16.28 23.13 11.33
CA PRO A 152 -16.54 24.23 12.26
C PRO A 152 -17.53 23.80 13.34
N LYS A 153 -17.19 24.02 14.61
CA LYS A 153 -18.05 23.70 15.76
C LYS A 153 -19.43 24.35 15.70
N GLY A 154 -19.61 25.39 14.85
CA GLY A 154 -20.88 26.05 14.63
C GLY A 154 -21.94 25.20 13.92
N GLN A 155 -21.55 24.21 13.11
CA GLN A 155 -22.53 23.35 12.41
C GLN A 155 -23.18 22.34 13.36
N THR A 156 -22.45 21.81 14.32
CA THR A 156 -22.98 20.90 15.35
C THR A 156 -23.99 21.61 16.26
N ARG A 157 -23.79 22.91 16.52
CA ARG A 157 -24.67 23.72 17.37
C ARG A 157 -25.98 24.11 16.70
N SER A 158 -26.01 24.25 15.36
CA SER A 158 -27.23 24.52 14.62
C SER A 158 -28.19 23.34 14.57
N GLU A 159 -27.67 22.08 14.60
CA GLU A 159 -28.50 20.88 14.67
C GLU A 159 -29.16 20.72 16.05
N GLU A 160 -28.45 21.05 17.14
CA GLU A 160 -29.03 21.04 18.50
C GLU A 160 -30.18 22.06 18.65
N HIS A 161 -30.02 23.28 18.13
CA HIS A 161 -31.07 24.31 18.16
C HIS A 161 -32.27 23.99 17.28
N THR A 162 -32.06 23.29 16.16
CA THR A 162 -33.19 22.91 15.28
C THR A 162 -34.01 21.78 15.92
N SER A 163 -33.40 20.88 16.66
CA SER A 163 -34.12 19.81 17.37
C SER A 163 -34.93 20.33 18.57
N GLU A 164 -34.46 21.37 19.26
CA GLU A 164 -35.21 22.01 20.35
C GLU A 164 -36.44 22.77 19.85
N LEU A 165 -36.35 23.42 18.67
CA LEU A 165 -37.48 24.14 18.07
C LEU A 165 -38.57 23.21 17.50
N GLN A 166 -38.26 21.95 17.22
CA GLN A 166 -39.22 20.93 16.76
C GLN A 166 -39.93 20.22 17.90
N SER A 167 -39.51 20.42 19.14
CA SER A 167 -40.09 19.76 20.34
C SER A 167 -41.13 20.63 21.06
N HIS A 168 -41.46 21.77 20.50
CA HIS A 168 -42.55 22.66 20.91
C HIS A 168 -43.60 22.78 19.81
#